data_9442da81a670404b169a55dcf7e5acee
#
_entry.id   9442da81a670404b169a55dcf7e5acee
#
_cell.length_a   1.000
_cell.length_b   1.000
_cell.length_c   1.000
_cell.angle_alpha   90.00
_cell.angle_beta   90.00
_cell.angle_gamma   90.00
#
_symmetry.space_group_name_H-M   'P 1'
#
loop_
_entity.id
_entity.type
_entity.pdbx_description
1 polymer ?
#
loop_
_entity_poly.entity_id
_entity_poly.type
_entity_poly.pdbx_seq_one_letter_code
_entity_poly.pdbx_strand_id
1 'polypeptide(L)'
;MEDSLTLCPTFFEDEIMLNRIAVHLAADLKNEVVAEISRWKEADKVSRIWSKDASIWTNQDEAKWLGWLNIVGDELSNVQLYRDFQSDIESAGFGDILLMGMGGSSLCPEVLGLTFGKTNFHILDSTSPAQIKSVESKIDIEKTLFIVASK
;
A
#
# COMPACT_ATOMS: atom_id res chain seq x y z
N MET A 1 -12.23 11.52 -21.03
CA MET A 1 -13.14 11.88 -19.92
C MET A 1 -12.23 12.04 -18.71
N GLU A 2 -11.85 13.28 -18.49
CA GLU A 2 -10.92 13.67 -17.41
C GLU A 2 -11.75 13.83 -16.14
N ASP A 3 -11.76 12.81 -15.30
CA ASP A 3 -12.11 13.00 -13.89
C ASP A 3 -10.86 13.43 -13.14
N SER A 4 -10.59 14.75 -13.20
CA SER A 4 -9.67 15.37 -12.26
C SER A 4 -10.29 15.23 -10.87
N LEU A 5 -9.76 14.34 -10.06
CA LEU A 5 -9.96 14.33 -8.61
C LEU A 5 -9.42 15.65 -8.04
N THR A 6 -10.27 16.67 -8.11
CA THR A 6 -10.01 17.94 -7.44
C THR A 6 -10.23 17.70 -5.94
N LEU A 7 -9.23 17.20 -5.26
CA LEU A 7 -9.12 17.21 -3.80
C LEU A 7 -8.93 18.66 -3.35
N CYS A 8 -9.96 19.48 -3.48
CA CYS A 8 -9.96 20.80 -2.91
C CYS A 8 -10.74 20.75 -1.59
N PRO A 9 -10.11 20.94 -0.42
CA PRO A 9 -10.87 21.06 0.82
C PRO A 9 -11.78 22.27 0.73
N THR A 10 -13.08 22.05 0.93
CA THR A 10 -14.04 23.14 1.09
C THR A 10 -13.97 23.61 2.54
N PHE A 11 -13.73 24.90 2.72
CA PHE A 11 -13.69 25.53 4.05
C PHE A 11 -15.08 26.06 4.40
N PHE A 12 -15.65 25.56 5.48
CA PHE A 12 -16.72 26.22 6.22
C PHE A 12 -16.11 26.93 7.42
N GLU A 13 -16.77 27.99 7.93
CA GLU A 13 -16.16 28.95 8.89
C GLU A 13 -15.54 28.30 10.14
N ASP A 14 -15.91 27.05 10.49
CA ASP A 14 -15.40 26.33 11.66
C ASP A 14 -14.88 24.90 11.37
N GLU A 15 -14.86 24.43 10.11
CA GLU A 15 -14.48 23.06 9.76
C GLU A 15 -13.53 23.00 8.57
N ILE A 16 -12.54 22.10 8.63
CA ILE A 16 -11.78 21.65 7.46
C ILE A 16 -12.39 20.34 7.02
N MET A 17 -13.02 20.31 5.84
CA MET A 17 -13.60 19.10 5.28
C MET A 17 -12.60 18.42 4.34
N LEU A 18 -12.17 17.20 4.69
CA LEU A 18 -11.36 16.32 3.88
C LEU A 18 -12.19 15.09 3.51
N ASN A 19 -12.72 15.01 2.30
CA ASN A 19 -13.45 13.83 1.81
C ASN A 19 -14.51 13.29 2.79
N ARG A 20 -15.35 14.15 3.38
CA ARG A 20 -16.36 13.84 4.42
C ARG A 20 -15.81 13.64 5.83
N ILE A 21 -14.52 13.91 6.08
CA ILE A 21 -13.97 13.96 7.43
C ILE A 21 -13.98 15.42 7.89
N ALA A 22 -14.74 15.70 8.95
CA ALA A 22 -14.69 16.99 9.63
C ALA A 22 -13.59 16.97 10.69
N VAL A 23 -12.71 17.97 10.67
CA VAL A 23 -11.63 18.11 11.66
C VAL A 23 -11.85 19.38 12.46
N HIS A 24 -12.09 19.24 13.77
CA HIS A 24 -12.22 20.35 14.70
C HIS A 24 -10.86 20.63 15.33
N LEU A 25 -10.33 21.83 15.09
CA LEU A 25 -9.03 22.27 15.59
C LEU A 25 -9.19 23.50 16.49
N ALA A 26 -8.30 23.67 17.46
CA ALA A 26 -8.17 24.93 18.19
C ALA A 26 -7.83 26.08 17.22
N ALA A 27 -8.29 27.29 17.52
CA ALA A 27 -8.25 28.43 16.59
C ALA A 27 -6.83 28.76 16.07
N ASP A 28 -5.83 28.70 16.97
CA ASP A 28 -4.42 28.90 16.64
C ASP A 28 -3.91 27.86 15.65
N LEU A 29 -4.14 26.58 15.95
CA LEU A 29 -3.75 25.48 15.08
C LEU A 29 -4.49 25.50 13.73
N LYS A 30 -5.79 25.89 13.73
CA LYS A 30 -6.56 26.06 12.51
C LYS A 30 -5.91 27.08 11.57
N ASN A 31 -5.49 28.24 12.12
CA ASN A 31 -4.84 29.27 11.33
C ASN A 31 -3.50 28.80 10.74
N GLU A 32 -2.72 28.07 11.51
CA GLU A 32 -1.46 27.49 11.03
C GLU A 32 -1.70 26.48 9.90
N VAL A 33 -2.68 25.58 10.03
CA VAL A 33 -3.04 24.61 9.00
C VAL A 33 -3.50 25.30 7.71
N VAL A 34 -4.36 26.34 7.83
CA VAL A 34 -4.81 27.12 6.66
C VAL A 34 -3.64 27.79 5.96
N ALA A 35 -2.73 28.40 6.70
CA ALA A 35 -1.54 29.02 6.16
C ALA A 35 -0.62 27.99 5.47
N GLU A 36 -0.47 26.79 6.04
CA GLU A 36 0.34 25.74 5.43
C GLU A 36 -0.30 25.19 4.14
N ILE A 37 -1.61 24.99 4.12
CA ILE A 37 -2.34 24.59 2.90
C ILE A 37 -2.13 25.63 1.79
N SER A 38 -2.17 26.92 2.12
CA SER A 38 -1.91 27.98 1.15
C SER A 38 -0.48 27.90 0.60
N ARG A 39 0.51 27.71 1.45
CA ARG A 39 1.92 27.50 1.03
C ARG A 39 2.08 26.27 0.14
N TRP A 40 1.35 25.17 0.43
CA TRP A 40 1.36 23.96 -0.40
C TRP A 40 0.80 24.22 -1.80
N LYS A 41 -0.30 24.97 -1.88
CA LYS A 41 -0.93 25.37 -3.15
C LYS A 41 -0.01 26.25 -3.99
N GLU A 42 0.56 27.30 -3.38
CA GLU A 42 1.48 28.23 -4.04
C GLU A 42 2.74 27.54 -4.57
N ALA A 43 3.25 26.56 -3.83
CA ALA A 43 4.44 25.79 -4.23
C ALA A 43 4.12 24.57 -5.12
N ASP A 44 2.86 24.35 -5.48
CA ASP A 44 2.36 23.19 -6.24
C ASP A 44 2.86 21.84 -5.70
N LYS A 45 2.93 21.70 -4.36
CA LYS A 45 3.57 20.55 -3.72
C LYS A 45 2.90 19.23 -4.05
N VAL A 46 1.58 19.19 -4.17
CA VAL A 46 0.85 17.95 -4.48
C VAL A 46 1.22 17.42 -5.87
N SER A 47 1.21 18.28 -6.88
CA SER A 47 1.62 17.90 -8.24
C SER A 47 3.09 17.46 -8.29
N ARG A 48 3.95 18.14 -7.55
CA ARG A 48 5.36 17.80 -7.42
C ARG A 48 5.60 16.46 -6.72
N ILE A 49 4.77 16.09 -5.73
CA ILE A 49 4.81 14.74 -5.13
C ILE A 49 4.50 13.69 -6.21
N TRP A 50 3.42 13.86 -6.94
CA TRP A 50 3.04 12.91 -7.99
C TRP A 50 4.04 12.84 -9.15
N SER A 51 4.76 13.93 -9.43
CA SER A 51 5.86 13.93 -10.40
C SER A 51 7.18 13.38 -9.83
N LYS A 52 7.18 12.89 -8.59
CA LYS A 52 8.35 12.35 -7.88
C LYS A 52 9.50 13.36 -7.72
N ASP A 53 9.15 14.63 -7.55
CA ASP A 53 10.14 15.69 -7.33
C ASP A 53 10.69 15.63 -5.91
N ALA A 54 11.87 15.03 -5.73
CA ALA A 54 12.53 14.89 -4.44
C ALA A 54 12.96 16.23 -3.81
N SER A 55 13.02 17.31 -4.61
CA SER A 55 13.46 18.62 -4.12
C SER A 55 12.46 19.31 -3.16
N ILE A 56 11.25 18.76 -3.01
CA ILE A 56 10.29 19.21 -1.99
C ILE A 56 10.69 18.77 -0.56
N TRP A 57 11.64 17.86 -0.42
CA TRP A 57 12.21 17.39 0.86
C TRP A 57 13.69 17.82 0.95
N THR A 58 14.58 16.87 1.15
CA THR A 58 16.03 17.16 1.32
C THR A 58 16.81 17.10 0.01
N ASN A 59 16.22 16.58 -1.06
CA ASN A 59 16.84 16.38 -2.37
C ASN A 59 18.11 15.51 -2.32
N GLN A 60 18.13 14.51 -1.44
CA GLN A 60 19.24 13.55 -1.34
C GLN A 60 18.86 12.21 -1.97
N ASP A 61 18.08 11.39 -1.29
CA ASP A 61 17.77 10.04 -1.74
C ASP A 61 16.27 9.71 -1.82
N GLU A 62 15.40 10.68 -1.55
CA GLU A 62 13.95 10.49 -1.54
C GLU A 62 13.42 9.96 -2.88
N ALA A 63 14.04 10.32 -4.00
CA ALA A 63 13.65 9.81 -5.31
C ALA A 63 13.65 8.27 -5.40
N LYS A 64 14.49 7.59 -4.59
CA LYS A 64 14.55 6.13 -4.50
C LYS A 64 13.34 5.51 -3.81
N TRP A 65 12.60 6.30 -3.02
CA TRP A 65 11.51 5.85 -2.15
C TRP A 65 10.12 6.20 -2.69
N LEU A 66 10.02 6.87 -3.84
CA LEU A 66 8.77 7.35 -4.43
C LEU A 66 8.15 6.37 -5.45
N GLY A 67 8.68 5.16 -5.57
CA GLY A 67 8.16 4.14 -6.50
C GLY A 67 6.69 3.79 -6.27
N TRP A 68 6.22 3.81 -5.03
CA TRP A 68 4.85 3.48 -4.66
C TRP A 68 3.77 4.38 -5.29
N LEU A 69 4.12 5.62 -5.69
CA LEU A 69 3.17 6.57 -6.27
C LEU A 69 2.56 6.07 -7.59
N ASN A 70 3.34 5.34 -8.40
CA ASN A 70 2.89 4.87 -9.71
C ASN A 70 2.67 3.35 -9.74
N ILE A 71 2.82 2.66 -8.59
CA ILE A 71 2.86 1.20 -8.53
C ILE A 71 1.65 0.55 -9.20
N VAL A 72 0.46 1.11 -9.07
CA VAL A 72 -0.76 0.56 -9.68
C VAL A 72 -0.65 0.58 -11.21
N GLY A 73 -0.21 1.70 -11.80
CA GLY A 73 -0.04 1.81 -13.25
C GLY A 73 1.06 0.90 -13.78
N ASP A 74 2.18 0.84 -13.05
CA ASP A 74 3.32 0.00 -13.41
C ASP A 74 2.94 -1.49 -13.37
N GLU A 75 2.23 -1.93 -12.31
CA GLU A 75 1.84 -3.32 -12.14
C GLU A 75 0.68 -3.74 -13.07
N LEU A 76 -0.20 -2.84 -13.46
CA LEU A 76 -1.19 -3.10 -14.51
C LEU A 76 -0.53 -3.44 -15.85
N SER A 77 0.64 -2.90 -16.13
CA SER A 77 1.42 -3.23 -17.33
C SER A 77 2.06 -4.62 -17.25
N ASN A 78 2.21 -5.18 -16.05
CA ASN A 78 2.83 -6.47 -15.78
C ASN A 78 1.82 -7.62 -15.57
N VAL A 79 0.53 -7.39 -15.77
CA VAL A 79 -0.52 -8.39 -15.50
C VAL A 79 -0.27 -9.73 -16.20
N GLN A 80 0.25 -9.71 -17.43
CA GLN A 80 0.52 -10.96 -18.17
C GLN A 80 1.62 -11.77 -17.48
N LEU A 81 2.69 -11.13 -17.01
CA LEU A 81 3.76 -11.78 -16.25
C LEU A 81 3.22 -12.53 -15.02
N TYR A 82 2.29 -11.90 -14.30
CA TYR A 82 1.68 -12.53 -13.11
C TYR A 82 0.77 -13.70 -13.47
N ARG A 83 0.05 -13.62 -14.58
CA ARG A 83 -0.78 -14.72 -15.07
C ARG A 83 0.06 -15.91 -15.52
N ASP A 84 1.15 -15.66 -16.22
CA ASP A 84 2.08 -16.70 -16.66
C ASP A 84 2.72 -17.38 -15.45
N PHE A 85 3.18 -16.60 -14.46
CA PHE A 85 3.70 -17.12 -13.21
C PHE A 85 2.67 -17.94 -12.43
N GLN A 86 1.42 -17.48 -12.34
CA GLN A 86 0.34 -18.25 -11.74
C GLN A 86 0.15 -19.60 -12.45
N SER A 87 0.12 -19.61 -13.78
CA SER A 87 -0.02 -20.84 -14.57
C SER A 87 1.13 -21.81 -14.34
N ASP A 88 2.36 -21.32 -14.22
CA ASP A 88 3.53 -22.14 -13.92
C ASP A 88 3.42 -22.80 -12.53
N ILE A 89 2.98 -22.04 -11.51
CA ILE A 89 2.75 -22.53 -10.15
C ILE A 89 1.67 -23.62 -10.13
N GLU A 90 0.55 -23.39 -10.80
CA GLU A 90 -0.54 -24.35 -10.90
C GLU A 90 -0.09 -25.62 -11.63
N SER A 91 0.67 -25.49 -12.73
CA SER A 91 1.22 -26.59 -13.50
C SER A 91 2.26 -27.41 -12.73
N ALA A 92 2.99 -26.76 -11.82
CA ALA A 92 3.94 -27.43 -10.92
C ALA A 92 3.24 -28.20 -9.78
N GLY A 93 1.93 -28.08 -9.63
CA GLY A 93 1.13 -28.83 -8.67
C GLY A 93 1.13 -28.27 -7.24
N PHE A 94 1.52 -27.00 -7.07
CA PHE A 94 1.37 -26.33 -5.79
C PHE A 94 -0.10 -26.03 -5.49
N GLY A 95 -0.58 -26.49 -4.33
CA GLY A 95 -1.95 -26.31 -3.88
C GLY A 95 -2.08 -25.14 -2.89
N ASP A 96 -1.04 -24.90 -2.10
CA ASP A 96 -0.99 -23.86 -1.08
C ASP A 96 0.14 -22.87 -1.35
N ILE A 97 -0.04 -21.66 -0.84
CA ILE A 97 0.96 -20.59 -0.84
C ILE A 97 1.18 -20.14 0.61
N LEU A 98 2.41 -20.18 1.08
CA LEU A 98 2.79 -19.64 2.39
C LEU A 98 3.72 -18.43 2.19
N LEU A 99 3.21 -17.25 2.56
CA LEU A 99 4.01 -16.03 2.62
C LEU A 99 4.59 -15.86 4.02
N MET A 100 5.90 -15.75 4.07
CA MET A 100 6.67 -15.50 5.29
C MET A 100 7.22 -14.09 5.26
N GLY A 101 6.71 -13.22 6.12
CA GLY A 101 7.10 -11.82 6.19
C GLY A 101 6.48 -11.14 7.39
N MET A 102 7.02 -10.00 7.81
CA MET A 102 6.53 -9.27 8.97
C MET A 102 6.14 -7.84 8.59
N GLY A 103 5.16 -7.29 9.32
CA GLY A 103 4.69 -5.92 9.12
C GLY A 103 4.11 -5.68 7.74
N GLY A 104 4.58 -4.66 7.01
CA GLY A 104 4.09 -4.32 5.67
C GLY A 104 4.25 -5.43 4.63
N SER A 105 5.21 -6.33 4.83
CA SER A 105 5.43 -7.47 3.93
C SER A 105 4.35 -8.56 4.05
N SER A 106 3.61 -8.60 5.14
CA SER A 106 2.54 -9.59 5.38
C SER A 106 1.15 -8.97 5.32
N LEU A 107 0.96 -7.78 5.88
CA LEU A 107 -0.36 -7.18 6.08
C LEU A 107 -1.13 -6.92 4.78
N CYS A 108 -0.47 -6.32 3.78
CA CYS A 108 -1.13 -6.05 2.50
C CYS A 108 -1.53 -7.34 1.76
N PRO A 109 -0.66 -8.36 1.62
CA PRO A 109 -1.04 -9.65 1.06
C PRO A 109 -2.16 -10.36 1.83
N GLU A 110 -2.17 -10.28 3.17
CA GLU A 110 -3.25 -10.83 3.99
C GLU A 110 -4.59 -10.17 3.68
N VAL A 111 -4.64 -8.84 3.67
CA VAL A 111 -5.85 -8.08 3.32
C VAL A 111 -6.35 -8.46 1.93
N LEU A 112 -5.47 -8.58 0.95
CA LEU A 112 -5.84 -9.00 -0.41
C LEU A 112 -6.37 -10.45 -0.42
N GLY A 113 -5.68 -11.37 0.24
CA GLY A 113 -6.11 -12.76 0.37
C GLY A 113 -7.51 -12.89 0.96
N LEU A 114 -7.78 -12.20 2.06
CA LEU A 114 -9.09 -12.16 2.71
C LEU A 114 -10.16 -11.49 1.84
N THR A 115 -9.83 -10.37 1.20
CA THR A 115 -10.76 -9.63 0.34
C THR A 115 -11.22 -10.48 -0.85
N PHE A 116 -10.32 -11.24 -1.45
CA PHE A 116 -10.60 -12.11 -2.60
C PHE A 116 -10.96 -13.56 -2.21
N GLY A 117 -11.15 -13.83 -0.92
CA GLY A 117 -11.58 -15.14 -0.42
C GLY A 117 -10.62 -16.29 -0.75
N LYS A 118 -9.31 -16.03 -0.74
CA LYS A 118 -8.30 -17.04 -1.01
C LYS A 118 -8.08 -17.92 0.22
N THR A 119 -8.53 -19.17 0.16
CA THR A 119 -8.45 -20.12 1.27
C THR A 119 -7.14 -20.90 1.32
N ASN A 120 -6.41 -20.93 0.22
CA ASN A 120 -5.11 -21.60 0.07
C ASN A 120 -3.92 -20.65 0.17
N PHE A 121 -4.13 -19.44 0.67
CA PHE A 121 -3.10 -18.45 0.93
C PHE A 121 -2.93 -18.26 2.43
N HIS A 122 -1.73 -18.53 2.92
CA HIS A 122 -1.40 -18.54 4.34
C HIS A 122 -0.32 -17.51 4.64
N ILE A 123 -0.37 -16.94 5.83
CA ILE A 123 0.62 -15.96 6.31
C ILE A 123 1.33 -16.53 7.54
N LEU A 124 2.65 -16.41 7.56
CA LEU A 124 3.48 -16.60 8.71
C LEU A 124 4.27 -15.31 8.99
N ASP A 125 3.79 -14.54 9.93
CA ASP A 125 4.33 -13.22 10.30
C ASP A 125 4.95 -13.19 11.71
N SER A 126 5.25 -14.36 12.26
CA SER A 126 5.81 -14.51 13.59
C SER A 126 6.81 -15.67 13.64
N THR A 127 7.74 -15.55 14.57
CA THR A 127 8.67 -16.64 14.94
C THR A 127 8.15 -17.49 16.09
N SER A 128 6.90 -17.30 16.52
CA SER A 128 6.29 -18.09 17.58
C SER A 128 6.15 -19.57 17.17
N PRO A 129 6.69 -20.53 17.95
CA PRO A 129 6.55 -21.96 17.65
C PRO A 129 5.09 -22.42 17.54
N ALA A 130 4.18 -21.78 18.28
CA ALA A 130 2.77 -22.09 18.23
C ALA A 130 2.13 -21.71 16.90
N GLN A 131 2.47 -20.54 16.35
CA GLN A 131 1.99 -20.11 15.05
C GLN A 131 2.59 -20.97 13.92
N ILE A 132 3.88 -21.27 13.97
CA ILE A 132 4.55 -22.15 13.02
C ILE A 132 3.82 -23.49 12.94
N LYS A 133 3.61 -24.15 14.09
CA LYS A 133 2.88 -25.43 14.17
C LYS A 133 1.44 -25.32 13.65
N SER A 134 0.77 -24.21 13.93
CA SER A 134 -0.58 -23.97 13.43
C SER A 134 -0.63 -23.86 11.91
N VAL A 135 0.37 -23.22 11.30
CA VAL A 135 0.47 -23.11 9.83
C VAL A 135 0.83 -24.47 9.24
N GLU A 136 1.84 -25.16 9.76
CA GLU A 136 2.26 -26.49 9.30
C GLU A 136 1.10 -27.49 9.31
N SER A 137 0.19 -27.40 10.29
CA SER A 137 -0.97 -28.28 10.36
C SER A 137 -2.05 -28.02 9.31
N LYS A 138 -1.98 -26.93 8.58
CA LYS A 138 -2.98 -26.49 7.59
C LYS A 138 -2.55 -26.68 6.16
N ILE A 139 -1.26 -26.92 5.91
CA ILE A 139 -0.68 -26.97 4.57
C ILE A 139 -0.03 -28.32 4.30
N ASP A 140 0.04 -28.71 3.04
CA ASP A 140 0.91 -29.79 2.58
C ASP A 140 2.27 -29.17 2.17
N ILE A 141 3.29 -29.36 3.01
CA ILE A 141 4.62 -28.76 2.82
C ILE A 141 5.22 -29.10 1.45
N GLU A 142 5.00 -30.32 0.95
CA GLU A 142 5.53 -30.76 -0.36
C GLU A 142 4.81 -30.10 -1.54
N LYS A 143 3.59 -29.57 -1.31
CA LYS A 143 2.77 -28.91 -2.31
C LYS A 143 2.55 -27.42 -2.03
N THR A 144 3.37 -26.84 -1.19
CA THR A 144 3.27 -25.43 -0.79
C THR A 144 4.37 -24.61 -1.47
N LEU A 145 3.96 -23.53 -2.13
CA LEU A 145 4.89 -22.50 -2.57
C LEU A 145 5.24 -21.58 -1.39
N PHE A 146 6.52 -21.49 -1.07
CA PHE A 146 7.02 -20.60 -0.01
C PHE A 146 7.50 -19.28 -0.61
N ILE A 147 6.95 -18.17 -0.15
CA ILE A 147 7.35 -16.81 -0.52
C ILE A 147 7.96 -16.11 0.69
N VAL A 148 9.22 -15.71 0.59
CA VAL A 148 9.91 -14.95 1.64
C VAL A 148 9.90 -13.48 1.27
N ALA A 149 9.18 -12.67 2.04
CA ALA A 149 9.11 -11.23 1.89
C ALA A 149 9.89 -10.55 3.04
N SER A 150 11.15 -10.25 2.79
CA SER A 150 12.03 -9.59 3.75
C SER A 150 12.79 -8.44 3.10
N LYS A 151 13.05 -7.41 3.89
CA LYS A 151 13.77 -6.22 3.45
C LYS A 151 14.93 -5.92 4.41
#